data_b45cc0e5396d6d2d512090a80a6affe5
#
_entry.id   b45cc0e5396d6d2d512090a80a6affe5
#
_cell.length_a   1.000
_cell.length_b   1.000
_cell.length_c   1.000
_cell.angle_alpha   90.00
_cell.angle_beta   90.00
_cell.angle_gamma   90.00
#
_symmetry.space_group_name_H-M   'P 1'
#
loop_
_entity.id
_entity.type
_entity.pdbx_description
1 polymer ?
#
loop_
_entity_poly.entity_id
_entity_poly.type
_entity_poly.pdbx_seq_one_letter_code
_entity_poly.pdbx_strand_id
1 'polypeptide(L)'
;ALNNLWAFSVAGVEIPVGLILVISVFSFLVWLFMRSRLGLMMKAVGSNPEFAKANGIHVDSMRTLATVISTILGGIGIIIYAQGFGFYQLYNAPLMMAFPAIAAVLIGGATPSRVTVFHVVFGTIMFQSMLAIATPVANSLIPEGNLSEVVRTIVSNGIILYALSRMQGGKR
;
A
#
# COMPACT_ATOMS: atom_id res chain seq x y z
N ALA A 1 -17.12 13.67 1.06
CA ALA A 1 -16.60 14.74 0.28
C ALA A 1 -15.91 14.33 -1.02
N LEU A 2 -14.76 13.64 -1.04
CA LEU A 2 -14.12 13.21 -2.30
C LEU A 2 -14.90 12.10 -3.03
N ASN A 3 -15.64 11.26 -2.32
CA ASN A 3 -16.49 10.23 -2.91
C ASN A 3 -17.65 10.78 -3.75
N ASN A 4 -18.12 12.01 -3.47
CA ASN A 4 -19.21 12.65 -4.20
C ASN A 4 -18.74 13.57 -5.34
N LEU A 5 -17.44 13.80 -5.47
CA LEU A 5 -16.87 14.53 -6.58
C LEU A 5 -16.80 13.61 -7.81
N TRP A 6 -17.76 13.78 -8.73
CA TRP A 6 -17.87 13.02 -9.98
C TRP A 6 -18.12 11.51 -9.79
N ALA A 7 -19.05 11.15 -8.90
CA ALA A 7 -19.55 9.79 -8.83
C ALA A 7 -20.48 9.53 -10.02
N PHE A 8 -20.09 8.64 -10.93
CA PHE A 8 -20.98 8.12 -11.98
C PHE A 8 -21.53 6.78 -11.51
N SER A 9 -22.85 6.65 -11.43
CA SER A 9 -23.50 5.38 -11.20
C SER A 9 -23.65 4.62 -12.53
N VAL A 10 -22.87 3.57 -12.72
CA VAL A 10 -23.03 2.65 -13.85
C VAL A 10 -23.59 1.34 -13.32
N ALA A 11 -24.77 0.96 -13.79
CA ALA A 11 -25.44 -0.30 -13.44
C ALA A 11 -25.61 -0.55 -11.91
N GLY A 12 -25.86 0.51 -11.12
CA GLY A 12 -26.07 0.40 -9.66
C GLY A 12 -24.79 0.34 -8.81
N VAL A 13 -23.63 0.47 -9.42
CA VAL A 13 -22.34 0.58 -8.72
C VAL A 13 -21.85 2.03 -8.79
N GLU A 14 -21.68 2.66 -7.63
CA GLU A 14 -21.10 4.00 -7.54
C GLU A 14 -19.59 3.92 -7.71
N ILE A 15 -19.07 4.37 -8.86
CA ILE A 15 -17.65 4.43 -9.13
C ILE A 15 -17.13 5.81 -8.69
N PRO A 16 -16.29 5.90 -7.64
CA PRO A 16 -15.74 7.16 -7.16
C PRO A 16 -14.59 7.64 -8.07
N VAL A 17 -14.95 8.17 -9.23
CA VAL A 17 -13.98 8.63 -10.26
C VAL A 17 -12.98 9.64 -9.69
N GLY A 18 -13.45 10.55 -8.81
CA GLY A 18 -12.59 11.52 -8.15
C GLY A 18 -11.49 10.86 -7.31
N LEU A 19 -11.79 9.80 -6.57
CA LEU A 19 -10.83 9.05 -5.78
C LEU A 19 -9.80 8.33 -6.66
N ILE A 20 -10.26 7.67 -7.73
CA ILE A 20 -9.40 6.97 -8.69
C ILE A 20 -8.44 7.96 -9.35
N LEU A 21 -8.92 9.15 -9.72
CA LEU A 21 -8.10 10.20 -10.32
C LEU A 21 -7.04 10.69 -9.34
N VAL A 22 -7.39 10.97 -8.09
CA VAL A 22 -6.44 11.38 -7.05
C VAL A 22 -5.35 10.32 -6.85
N ILE A 23 -5.72 9.04 -6.71
CA ILE A 23 -4.76 7.94 -6.56
C ILE A 23 -3.85 7.83 -7.79
N SER A 24 -4.41 7.96 -9.01
CA SER A 24 -3.65 7.90 -10.25
C SER A 24 -2.63 9.03 -10.35
N VAL A 25 -3.03 10.26 -10.00
CA VAL A 25 -2.15 11.44 -9.98
C VAL A 25 -1.01 11.25 -8.96
N PHE A 26 -1.32 10.82 -7.74
CA PHE A 26 -0.28 10.56 -6.74
C PHE A 26 0.67 9.43 -7.16
N SER A 27 0.16 8.34 -7.72
CA SER A 27 0.97 7.24 -8.24
C SER A 27 1.89 7.71 -9.36
N PHE A 28 1.39 8.55 -10.25
CA PHE A 28 2.18 9.15 -11.33
C PHE A 28 3.27 10.09 -10.80
N LEU A 29 2.95 10.94 -9.81
CA LEU A 29 3.93 11.83 -9.18
C LEU A 29 5.04 11.04 -8.48
N VAL A 30 4.70 9.98 -7.75
CA VAL A 30 5.70 9.09 -7.12
C VAL A 30 6.55 8.40 -8.19
N TRP A 31 5.96 7.93 -9.27
CA TRP A 31 6.70 7.31 -10.38
C TRP A 31 7.68 8.31 -11.02
N LEU A 32 7.25 9.56 -11.25
CA LEU A 32 8.09 10.62 -11.79
C LEU A 32 9.23 10.98 -10.81
N PHE A 33 8.90 11.10 -9.51
CA PHE A 33 9.90 11.32 -8.47
C PHE A 33 10.97 10.21 -8.44
N MET A 34 10.55 8.94 -8.56
CA MET A 34 11.48 7.80 -8.57
C MET A 34 12.38 7.75 -9.80
N ARG A 35 12.08 8.52 -10.86
CA ARG A 35 12.94 8.75 -12.04
C ARG A 35 13.85 9.97 -11.90
N SER A 36 13.63 10.82 -10.91
CA SER A 36 14.47 11.97 -10.64
C SER A 36 15.85 11.55 -10.10
N ARG A 37 16.80 12.49 -10.09
CA ARG A 37 18.15 12.26 -9.52
C ARG A 37 18.06 11.79 -8.07
N LEU A 38 17.19 12.40 -7.25
CA LEU A 38 16.99 12.02 -5.85
C LEU A 38 16.44 10.60 -5.73
N GLY A 39 15.42 10.24 -6.51
CA GLY A 39 14.86 8.89 -6.52
C GLY A 39 15.87 7.82 -6.95
N LEU A 40 16.74 8.14 -7.92
CA LEU A 40 17.82 7.23 -8.35
C LEU A 40 18.89 7.06 -7.26
N MET A 41 19.30 8.14 -6.57
CA MET A 41 20.23 8.05 -5.45
C MET A 41 19.64 7.24 -4.28
N MET A 42 18.36 7.41 -3.97
CA MET A 42 17.66 6.60 -2.96
C MET A 42 17.65 5.12 -3.33
N LYS A 43 17.37 4.78 -4.59
CA LYS A 43 17.45 3.39 -5.08
C LYS A 43 18.85 2.81 -4.98
N ALA A 44 19.88 3.57 -5.33
CA ALA A 44 21.27 3.15 -5.22
C ALA A 44 21.65 2.85 -3.76
N VAL A 45 21.28 3.73 -2.82
CA VAL A 45 21.49 3.53 -1.38
C VAL A 45 20.71 2.32 -0.86
N GLY A 46 19.48 2.08 -1.35
CA GLY A 46 18.66 0.94 -0.94
C GLY A 46 19.20 -0.40 -1.47
N SER A 47 19.82 -0.42 -2.64
CA SER A 47 20.35 -1.65 -3.24
C SER A 47 21.75 -2.00 -2.73
N ASN A 48 22.65 -1.03 -2.65
CA ASN A 48 24.01 -1.21 -2.16
C ASN A 48 24.55 0.10 -1.54
N PRO A 49 24.45 0.25 -0.19
CA PRO A 49 24.91 1.44 0.49
C PRO A 49 26.40 1.72 0.34
N GLU A 50 27.23 0.67 0.30
CA GLU A 50 28.67 0.78 0.17
C GLU A 50 29.07 1.32 -1.22
N PHE A 51 28.46 0.77 -2.26
CA PHE A 51 28.65 1.27 -3.62
C PHE A 51 28.18 2.73 -3.76
N ALA A 52 27.04 3.09 -3.16
CA ALA A 52 26.54 4.45 -3.17
C ALA A 52 27.52 5.41 -2.49
N LYS A 53 28.07 5.01 -1.33
CA LYS A 53 29.07 5.79 -0.57
C LYS A 53 30.36 5.97 -1.37
N ALA A 54 30.85 4.91 -2.03
CA ALA A 54 32.05 4.98 -2.87
C ALA A 54 31.88 5.94 -4.06
N ASN A 55 30.64 6.15 -4.54
CA ASN A 55 30.30 7.11 -5.59
C ASN A 55 29.93 8.52 -5.05
N GLY A 56 30.27 8.83 -3.80
CA GLY A 56 30.08 10.17 -3.21
C GLY A 56 28.65 10.46 -2.75
N ILE A 57 27.77 9.47 -2.69
CA ILE A 57 26.39 9.65 -2.21
C ILE A 57 26.38 9.59 -0.67
N HIS A 58 25.84 10.62 -0.01
CA HIS A 58 25.69 10.65 1.43
C HIS A 58 24.52 9.73 1.85
N VAL A 59 24.84 8.51 2.27
CA VAL A 59 23.88 7.44 2.58
C VAL A 59 22.88 7.87 3.65
N ASP A 60 23.36 8.49 4.74
CA ASP A 60 22.51 8.89 5.87
C ASP A 60 21.51 9.98 5.47
N SER A 61 21.95 10.97 4.69
CA SER A 61 21.06 12.01 4.17
C SER A 61 19.98 11.44 3.28
N MET A 62 20.31 10.46 2.42
CA MET A 62 19.33 9.82 1.54
C MET A 62 18.34 8.94 2.33
N ARG A 63 18.79 8.26 3.39
CA ARG A 63 17.91 7.50 4.28
C ARG A 63 16.94 8.41 5.03
N THR A 64 17.45 9.51 5.60
CA THR A 64 16.62 10.51 6.30
C THR A 64 15.58 11.09 5.35
N LEU A 65 16.00 11.50 4.14
CA LEU A 65 15.08 12.04 3.14
C LEU A 65 14.01 11.02 2.72
N ALA A 66 14.39 9.75 2.53
CA ALA A 66 13.45 8.68 2.21
C ALA A 66 12.42 8.47 3.31
N THR A 67 12.86 8.50 4.58
CA THR A 67 11.96 8.36 5.74
C THR A 67 10.98 9.53 5.82
N VAL A 68 11.46 10.78 5.64
CA VAL A 68 10.59 11.96 5.65
C VAL A 68 9.53 11.89 4.55
N ILE A 69 9.94 11.60 3.32
CA ILE A 69 9.01 11.47 2.19
C ILE A 69 7.98 10.34 2.43
N SER A 70 8.44 9.19 2.94
CA SER A 70 7.57 8.05 3.27
C SER A 70 6.53 8.44 4.33
N THR A 71 6.95 9.16 5.37
CA THR A 71 6.04 9.62 6.43
C THR A 71 5.00 10.60 5.90
N ILE A 72 5.41 11.56 5.05
CA ILE A 72 4.49 12.52 4.41
C ILE A 72 3.47 11.77 3.54
N LEU A 73 3.93 10.85 2.69
CA LEU A 73 3.04 10.05 1.84
C LEU A 73 2.10 9.17 2.64
N GLY A 74 2.58 8.59 3.75
CA GLY A 74 1.75 7.84 4.69
C GLY A 74 0.66 8.70 5.32
N GLY A 75 0.99 9.91 5.76
CA GLY A 75 0.02 10.88 6.30
C GLY A 75 -1.06 11.26 5.26
N ILE A 76 -0.65 11.56 4.03
CA ILE A 76 -1.59 11.83 2.92
C ILE A 76 -2.49 10.61 2.67
N GLY A 77 -1.92 9.41 2.66
CA GLY A 77 -2.66 8.17 2.47
C GLY A 77 -3.75 7.95 3.53
N ILE A 78 -3.44 8.23 4.80
CA ILE A 78 -4.41 8.13 5.90
C ILE A 78 -5.53 9.16 5.75
N ILE A 79 -5.21 10.39 5.34
CA ILE A 79 -6.23 11.43 5.10
C ILE A 79 -7.18 11.00 3.98
N ILE A 80 -6.65 10.49 2.86
CA ILE A 80 -7.45 10.00 1.73
C ILE A 80 -8.33 8.81 2.18
N TYR A 81 -7.75 7.89 2.94
CA TYR A 81 -8.48 6.73 3.49
C TYR A 81 -9.64 7.17 4.41
N ALA A 82 -9.38 8.10 5.33
CA ALA A 82 -10.38 8.62 6.25
C ALA A 82 -11.55 9.33 5.54
N GLN A 83 -11.31 9.96 4.39
CA GLN A 83 -12.36 10.55 3.55
C GLN A 83 -13.37 9.52 3.03
N GLY A 84 -12.93 8.27 2.79
CA GLY A 84 -13.82 7.18 2.37
C GLY A 84 -14.72 6.66 3.49
N PHE A 85 -14.27 6.72 4.75
CA PHE A 85 -15.00 6.21 5.90
C PHE A 85 -15.83 7.28 6.65
N GLY A 86 -15.63 8.55 6.35
CA GLY A 86 -16.39 9.66 6.98
C GLY A 86 -16.01 9.96 8.43
N PHE A 87 -15.00 9.30 8.99
CA PHE A 87 -14.48 9.57 10.33
C PHE A 87 -12.97 9.38 10.39
N TYR A 88 -12.31 10.06 11.33
CA TYR A 88 -10.86 10.01 11.52
C TYR A 88 -10.50 9.18 12.75
N GLN A 89 -9.74 8.09 12.53
CA GLN A 89 -9.13 7.30 13.61
C GLN A 89 -7.62 7.53 13.61
N LEU A 90 -7.17 8.51 14.38
CA LEU A 90 -5.75 8.92 14.41
C LEU A 90 -4.80 7.86 14.99
N TYR A 91 -5.27 7.04 15.91
CA TYR A 91 -4.44 6.03 16.59
C TYR A 91 -4.48 4.66 15.92
N ASN A 92 -5.65 4.14 15.62
CA ASN A 92 -5.81 2.78 15.13
C ASN A 92 -5.62 2.66 13.61
N ALA A 93 -6.01 3.68 12.82
CA ALA A 93 -5.92 3.60 11.37
C ALA A 93 -4.48 3.41 10.86
N PRO A 94 -3.44 4.11 11.35
CA PRO A 94 -2.07 3.87 10.92
C PRO A 94 -1.58 2.46 11.23
N LEU A 95 -1.90 1.95 12.44
CA LEU A 95 -1.50 0.62 12.85
C LEU A 95 -2.21 -0.47 12.03
N MET A 96 -3.52 -0.33 11.84
CA MET A 96 -4.33 -1.29 11.09
C MET A 96 -4.01 -1.30 9.59
N MET A 97 -3.49 -0.19 9.02
CA MET A 97 -3.14 -0.09 7.61
C MET A 97 -1.69 -0.47 7.29
N ALA A 98 -0.79 -0.42 8.25
CA ALA A 98 0.63 -0.70 8.03
C ALA A 98 0.87 -2.15 7.55
N PHE A 99 0.30 -3.14 8.23
CA PHE A 99 0.45 -4.55 7.85
C PHE A 99 -0.20 -4.89 6.50
N PRO A 100 -1.47 -4.53 6.24
CA PRO A 100 -2.08 -4.71 4.93
C PRO A 100 -1.31 -4.03 3.79
N ALA A 101 -0.75 -2.84 4.02
CA ALA A 101 0.04 -2.15 3.00
C ALA A 101 1.33 -2.93 2.65
N ILE A 102 2.05 -3.44 3.66
CA ILE A 102 3.24 -4.29 3.45
C ILE A 102 2.84 -5.56 2.70
N ALA A 103 1.77 -6.24 3.13
CA ALA A 103 1.29 -7.46 2.46
C ALA A 103 0.92 -7.20 0.99
N ALA A 104 0.22 -6.11 0.71
CA ALA A 104 -0.13 -5.74 -0.65
C ALA A 104 1.11 -5.56 -1.54
N VAL A 105 2.13 -4.84 -1.06
CA VAL A 105 3.39 -4.63 -1.80
C VAL A 105 4.10 -5.97 -2.08
N LEU A 106 4.13 -6.89 -1.12
CA LEU A 106 4.76 -8.21 -1.26
C LEU A 106 3.98 -9.12 -2.22
N ILE A 107 2.63 -9.12 -2.16
CA ILE A 107 1.77 -9.85 -3.11
C ILE A 107 1.99 -9.32 -4.53
N GLY A 108 2.22 -8.03 -4.69
CA GLY A 108 2.56 -7.43 -5.97
C GLY A 108 3.90 -7.88 -6.56
N GLY A 109 4.68 -8.71 -5.83
CA GLY A 109 5.96 -9.24 -6.28
C GLY A 109 7.16 -8.36 -5.95
N ALA A 110 7.00 -7.37 -5.06
CA ALA A 110 8.13 -6.57 -4.61
C ALA A 110 9.10 -7.40 -3.77
N THR A 111 10.38 -7.13 -3.96
CA THR A 111 11.45 -7.68 -3.13
C THR A 111 12.18 -6.55 -2.41
N PRO A 112 12.90 -6.80 -1.30
CA PRO A 112 13.62 -5.75 -0.58
C PRO A 112 14.60 -4.94 -1.45
N SER A 113 15.10 -5.55 -2.54
CA SER A 113 16.02 -4.92 -3.48
C SER A 113 15.33 -4.26 -4.67
N ARG A 114 14.08 -4.61 -4.97
CA ARG A 114 13.35 -4.12 -6.15
C ARG A 114 11.88 -3.86 -5.81
N VAL A 115 11.54 -2.61 -5.60
CA VAL A 115 10.17 -2.14 -5.46
C VAL A 115 9.87 -1.15 -6.59
N THR A 116 8.74 -1.31 -7.28
CA THR A 116 8.26 -0.39 -8.31
C THR A 116 6.84 0.06 -7.99
N VAL A 117 6.43 1.20 -8.52
CA VAL A 117 5.04 1.69 -8.36
C VAL A 117 4.04 0.66 -8.92
N PHE A 118 4.40 -0.05 -9.98
CA PHE A 118 3.57 -1.11 -10.53
C PHE A 118 3.31 -2.23 -9.51
N HIS A 119 4.35 -2.70 -8.79
CA HIS A 119 4.19 -3.72 -7.74
C HIS A 119 3.23 -3.25 -6.65
N VAL A 120 3.29 -1.96 -6.27
CA VAL A 120 2.42 -1.39 -5.24
C VAL A 120 0.96 -1.37 -5.73
N VAL A 121 0.70 -0.83 -6.91
CA VAL A 121 -0.66 -0.70 -7.46
C VAL A 121 -1.27 -2.07 -7.73
N PHE A 122 -0.54 -2.95 -8.41
CA PHE A 122 -1.00 -4.31 -8.73
C PHE A 122 -1.24 -5.13 -7.46
N GLY A 123 -0.32 -5.07 -6.51
CA GLY A 123 -0.45 -5.78 -5.24
C GLY A 123 -1.62 -5.29 -4.40
N THR A 124 -1.89 -3.97 -4.39
CA THR A 124 -3.05 -3.41 -3.70
C THR A 124 -4.36 -3.90 -4.32
N ILE A 125 -4.46 -3.93 -5.65
CA ILE A 125 -5.63 -4.45 -6.36
C ILE A 125 -5.83 -5.93 -6.02
N MET A 126 -4.77 -6.75 -6.09
CA MET A 126 -4.84 -8.16 -5.75
C MET A 126 -5.28 -8.39 -4.30
N PHE A 127 -4.66 -7.69 -3.35
CA PHE A 127 -4.99 -7.81 -1.93
C PHE A 127 -6.45 -7.42 -1.65
N GLN A 128 -6.90 -6.29 -2.20
CA GLN A 128 -8.30 -5.84 -2.01
C GLN A 128 -9.30 -6.77 -2.69
N SER A 129 -8.98 -7.31 -3.87
CA SER A 129 -9.82 -8.30 -4.53
C SER A 129 -9.98 -9.58 -3.70
N MET A 130 -8.89 -10.06 -3.08
CA MET A 130 -8.95 -11.21 -2.19
C MET A 130 -9.84 -10.95 -0.97
N LEU A 131 -9.73 -9.78 -0.34
CA LEU A 131 -10.59 -9.40 0.78
C LEU A 131 -12.05 -9.20 0.37
N ALA A 132 -12.29 -8.63 -0.81
CA ALA A 132 -13.63 -8.43 -1.35
C ALA A 132 -14.36 -9.75 -1.62
N ILE A 133 -13.65 -10.79 -2.04
CA ILE A 133 -14.20 -12.14 -2.24
C ILE A 133 -14.34 -12.88 -0.91
N ALA A 134 -13.36 -12.75 -0.02
CA ALA A 134 -13.36 -13.46 1.26
C ALA A 134 -14.53 -13.05 2.16
N THR A 135 -14.93 -11.79 2.18
CA THR A 135 -15.98 -11.28 3.04
C THR A 135 -17.37 -11.88 2.73
N PRO A 136 -17.88 -11.88 1.48
CA PRO A 136 -19.16 -12.52 1.14
C PRO A 136 -19.14 -14.03 1.37
N VAL A 137 -18.04 -14.70 1.05
CA VAL A 137 -17.89 -16.16 1.27
C VAL A 137 -17.95 -16.46 2.77
N ALA A 138 -17.29 -15.69 3.61
CA ALA A 138 -17.35 -15.84 5.05
C ALA A 138 -18.78 -15.65 5.59
N ASN A 139 -19.48 -14.61 5.11
CA ASN A 139 -20.86 -14.34 5.50
C ASN A 139 -21.85 -15.43 5.06
N SER A 140 -21.60 -16.09 3.92
CA SER A 140 -22.45 -17.19 3.45
C SER A 140 -22.27 -18.48 4.26
N LEU A 141 -21.10 -18.70 4.83
CA LEU A 141 -20.78 -19.89 5.63
C LEU A 141 -21.22 -19.74 7.09
N ILE A 142 -21.24 -18.51 7.62
CA ILE A 142 -21.57 -18.24 9.02
C ILE A 142 -22.48 -17.02 9.09
N PRO A 143 -23.83 -17.24 9.09
CA PRO A 143 -24.81 -16.13 9.07
C PRO A 143 -24.90 -15.31 10.36
N GLU A 144 -24.26 -15.75 11.45
CA GLU A 144 -24.38 -15.09 12.75
C GLU A 144 -23.38 -13.95 12.94
N GLY A 145 -23.85 -12.73 12.79
CA GLY A 145 -23.43 -11.48 13.41
C GLY A 145 -21.95 -11.06 13.23
N ASN A 146 -21.10 -10.92 14.13
CA ASN A 146 -19.78 -10.27 14.12
C ASN A 146 -18.61 -11.10 13.54
N LEU A 147 -18.87 -12.26 12.96
CA LEU A 147 -17.81 -13.18 12.49
C LEU A 147 -17.14 -12.75 11.19
N SER A 148 -17.78 -11.90 10.37
CA SER A 148 -17.16 -11.37 9.14
C SER A 148 -15.92 -10.53 9.43
N GLU A 149 -15.87 -9.80 10.53
CA GLU A 149 -14.67 -9.03 10.95
C GLU A 149 -13.55 -9.96 11.44
N VAL A 150 -13.91 -11.02 12.17
CA VAL A 150 -12.96 -12.05 12.61
C VAL A 150 -12.36 -12.79 11.42
N VAL A 151 -13.18 -13.21 10.46
CA VAL A 151 -12.72 -13.88 9.24
C VAL A 151 -11.85 -12.95 8.39
N ARG A 152 -12.26 -11.69 8.21
CA ARG A 152 -11.45 -10.68 7.53
C ARG A 152 -10.06 -10.52 8.18
N THR A 153 -10.01 -10.49 9.51
CA THR A 153 -8.77 -10.39 10.28
C THR A 153 -7.91 -11.64 10.12
N ILE A 154 -8.50 -12.83 10.19
CA ILE A 154 -7.79 -14.10 9.99
C ILE A 154 -7.23 -14.20 8.58
N VAL A 155 -8.03 -13.90 7.56
CA VAL A 155 -7.60 -13.91 6.15
C VAL A 155 -6.49 -12.89 5.91
N SER A 156 -6.67 -11.65 6.39
CA SER A 156 -5.65 -10.61 6.27
C SER A 156 -4.32 -11.04 6.92
N ASN A 157 -4.36 -11.53 8.15
CA ASN A 157 -3.17 -11.99 8.87
C ASN A 157 -2.55 -13.24 8.21
N GLY A 158 -3.36 -14.16 7.70
CA GLY A 158 -2.89 -15.33 6.94
C GLY A 158 -2.14 -14.94 5.67
N ILE A 159 -2.66 -13.97 4.92
CA ILE A 159 -2.01 -13.43 3.72
C ILE A 159 -0.68 -12.75 4.09
N ILE A 160 -0.65 -12.00 5.19
CA ILE A 160 0.57 -11.34 5.69
C ILE A 160 1.63 -12.39 6.04
N LEU A 161 1.26 -13.42 6.79
CA LEU A 161 2.17 -14.51 7.16
C LEU A 161 2.70 -15.26 5.93
N TYR A 162 1.83 -15.54 4.95
CA TYR A 162 2.24 -16.14 3.69
C TYR A 162 3.23 -15.26 2.93
N ALA A 163 2.95 -13.98 2.80
CA ALA A 163 3.82 -13.03 2.12
C ALA A 163 5.19 -12.91 2.81
N LEU A 164 5.22 -12.86 4.14
CA LEU A 164 6.47 -12.82 4.92
C LEU A 164 7.27 -14.13 4.83
N SER A 165 6.60 -15.29 4.83
CA SER A 165 7.28 -16.59 4.70
C SER A 165 8.00 -16.73 3.36
N ARG A 166 7.42 -16.20 2.28
CA ARG A 166 8.06 -16.16 0.96
C ARG A 166 9.32 -15.31 0.92
N MET A 167 9.37 -14.23 1.69
CA MET A 167 10.57 -13.39 1.78
C MET A 167 11.75 -14.12 2.45
N GLN A 168 11.48 -14.99 3.43
CA GLN A 168 12.53 -15.75 4.11
C GLN A 168 13.04 -16.94 3.28
N GLY A 169 12.20 -17.54 2.44
CA GLY A 169 12.57 -18.66 1.57
C GLY A 169 13.50 -18.30 0.40
N GLY A 170 13.61 -17.02 0.02
CA GLY A 170 14.47 -16.54 -1.07
C GLY A 170 15.93 -16.31 -0.70
N LYS A 171 16.36 -16.66 0.52
CA LYS A 171 17.74 -16.52 1.01
C LYS A 171 18.54 -17.84 1.03
N ARG A 172 18.13 -18.82 0.23
CA ARG A 172 18.94 -20.02 -0.02
C ARG A 172 19.51 -20.05 -1.40
#